data_928123a74bbd681f51d5f01563b240cd
#
_entry.id   928123a74bbd681f51d5f01563b240cd
#
_cell.length_a   1.000
_cell.length_b   1.000
_cell.length_c   1.000
_cell.angle_alpha   90.00
_cell.angle_beta   90.00
_cell.angle_gamma   90.00
#
_symmetry.space_group_name_H-M   'P 1'
#
loop_
_entity.id
_entity.type
_entity.pdbx_description
1 polymer ?
#
loop_
_entity_poly.entity_id
_entity_poly.type
_entity_poly.pdbx_seq_one_letter_code
_entity_poly.pdbx_strand_id
1 'polypeptide(L)'
;MTNILEKIIAQKKLEIAALDASALRRAAEQSLAPRDFLAAIKRRRFAPRPSLIAELKRASPSKGILAPHLDLFQVADIYAQNGAAAISVLTDEKFFMGKLETLRQLREQQSPITNHQVPLLRKDFTIDETQIYEARANGADAILLIAAALTDDKHFADLHACALSLGLTALVEVHDEAETERALKLNDVKLIGINNRNLATFEVSLATTERIRPMISSDVAVVAESGIFTAADVERLANINIDAILVGEALVTSDDIPRKVRELSGVTLSEAKGHYPDERDASLRSA
;
A
#
# COMPACT_ATOMS: atom_id res chain seq x y z
N MET A 1 -9.86 -20.96 -19.77
CA MET A 1 -10.64 -20.00 -18.93
C MET A 1 -9.76 -18.78 -18.74
N THR A 2 -10.29 -17.59 -19.01
CA THR A 2 -9.53 -16.33 -18.85
C THR A 2 -9.20 -16.13 -17.36
N ASN A 3 -7.93 -15.91 -17.06
CA ASN A 3 -7.44 -15.62 -15.69
C ASN A 3 -8.08 -14.32 -15.17
N ILE A 4 -8.26 -14.20 -13.85
CA ILE A 4 -8.82 -12.99 -13.22
C ILE A 4 -7.98 -11.74 -13.53
N LEU A 5 -6.66 -11.86 -13.57
CA LEU A 5 -5.75 -10.76 -13.91
C LEU A 5 -6.01 -10.26 -15.33
N GLU A 6 -6.18 -11.15 -16.32
CA GLU A 6 -6.51 -10.78 -17.70
C GLU A 6 -7.83 -10.00 -17.80
N LYS A 7 -8.85 -10.39 -17.02
CA LYS A 7 -10.14 -9.68 -16.96
C LYS A 7 -9.98 -8.28 -16.38
N ILE A 8 -9.16 -8.15 -15.32
CA ILE A 8 -8.87 -6.86 -14.70
C ILE A 8 -8.13 -5.95 -15.69
N ILE A 9 -7.09 -6.47 -16.34
CA ILE A 9 -6.31 -5.70 -17.32
C ILE A 9 -7.19 -5.25 -18.51
N ALA A 10 -8.07 -6.12 -19.01
CA ALA A 10 -9.01 -5.75 -20.07
C ALA A 10 -9.93 -4.60 -19.62
N GLN A 11 -10.42 -4.63 -18.38
CA GLN A 11 -11.23 -3.56 -17.81
C GLN A 11 -10.43 -2.25 -17.66
N LYS A 12 -9.19 -2.32 -17.16
CA LYS A 12 -8.33 -1.13 -17.02
C LYS A 12 -8.06 -0.44 -18.36
N LYS A 13 -7.87 -1.19 -19.44
CA LYS A 13 -7.74 -0.61 -20.78
C LYS A 13 -8.96 0.21 -21.20
N LEU A 14 -10.16 -0.21 -20.82
CA LEU A 14 -11.39 0.55 -21.09
C LEU A 14 -11.47 1.82 -20.23
N GLU A 15 -11.09 1.73 -18.96
CA GLU A 15 -11.05 2.86 -18.03
C GLU A 15 -10.05 3.93 -18.50
N ILE A 16 -8.83 3.51 -18.86
CA ILE A 16 -7.77 4.40 -19.35
C ILE A 16 -8.19 5.13 -20.64
N ALA A 17 -8.87 4.44 -21.57
CA ALA A 17 -9.32 5.04 -22.84
C ALA A 17 -10.30 6.23 -22.64
N ALA A 18 -10.93 6.34 -21.47
CA ALA A 18 -11.84 7.42 -21.11
C ALA A 18 -11.13 8.60 -20.42
N LEU A 19 -9.84 8.50 -20.10
CA LEU A 19 -9.09 9.52 -19.38
C LEU A 19 -8.49 10.58 -20.32
N ASP A 20 -8.46 11.82 -19.87
CA ASP A 20 -7.69 12.89 -20.53
C ASP A 20 -6.25 12.91 -20.00
N ALA A 21 -5.36 12.19 -20.67
CA ALA A 21 -3.96 12.08 -20.30
C ALA A 21 -3.26 13.45 -20.19
N SER A 22 -3.58 14.40 -21.09
CA SER A 22 -2.97 15.73 -21.10
C SER A 22 -3.41 16.57 -19.89
N ALA A 23 -4.68 16.51 -19.53
CA ALA A 23 -5.19 17.20 -18.34
C ALA A 23 -4.63 16.59 -17.06
N LEU A 24 -4.58 15.26 -16.96
CA LEU A 24 -4.02 14.55 -15.80
C LEU A 24 -2.54 14.82 -15.62
N ARG A 25 -1.75 14.85 -16.71
CA ARG A 25 -0.34 15.20 -16.64
C ARG A 25 -0.13 16.61 -16.09
N ARG A 26 -0.86 17.61 -16.59
CA ARG A 26 -0.78 18.98 -16.07
C ARG A 26 -1.18 19.04 -14.58
N ALA A 27 -2.23 18.35 -14.19
CA ALA A 27 -2.67 18.29 -12.80
C ALA A 27 -1.61 17.62 -11.89
N ALA A 28 -0.98 16.54 -12.35
CA ALA A 28 0.10 15.86 -11.64
C ALA A 28 1.31 16.78 -11.42
N GLU A 29 1.72 17.54 -12.45
CA GLU A 29 2.85 18.48 -12.39
C GLU A 29 2.57 19.66 -11.43
N GLN A 30 1.31 20.04 -11.23
CA GLN A 30 0.88 21.12 -10.33
C GLN A 30 0.58 20.66 -8.91
N SER A 31 0.53 19.35 -8.67
CA SER A 31 0.19 18.80 -7.35
C SER A 31 1.32 19.02 -6.34
N LEU A 32 0.96 19.08 -5.05
CA LEU A 32 1.94 19.16 -3.95
C LEU A 32 2.88 17.94 -4.00
N ALA A 33 4.16 18.13 -3.63
CA ALA A 33 5.13 17.05 -3.60
C ALA A 33 4.60 15.83 -2.82
N PRO A 34 4.88 14.58 -3.28
CA PRO A 34 4.54 13.39 -2.52
C PRO A 34 5.29 13.37 -1.20
N ARG A 35 4.70 12.71 -0.20
CA ARG A 35 5.40 12.38 1.04
C ARG A 35 6.40 11.26 0.77
N ASP A 36 7.43 11.19 1.58
CA ASP A 36 8.42 10.10 1.47
C ASP A 36 7.83 8.78 2.01
N PHE A 37 7.17 8.06 1.11
CA PHE A 37 6.57 6.76 1.42
C PHE A 37 7.64 5.74 1.81
N LEU A 38 8.76 5.71 1.10
CA LEU A 38 9.84 4.77 1.37
C LEU A 38 10.45 4.99 2.76
N ALA A 39 10.75 6.23 3.13
CA ALA A 39 11.28 6.54 4.45
C ALA A 39 10.31 6.18 5.57
N ALA A 40 8.99 6.36 5.35
CA ALA A 40 7.98 6.03 6.34
C ALA A 40 7.91 4.52 6.63
N ILE A 41 8.08 3.67 5.62
CA ILE A 41 7.93 2.21 5.76
C ILE A 41 9.24 1.46 5.96
N LYS A 42 10.39 2.07 5.62
CA LYS A 42 11.70 1.42 5.76
C LYS A 42 11.95 1.09 7.23
N ARG A 43 12.27 -0.18 7.50
CA ARG A 43 12.53 -0.65 8.86
C ARG A 43 13.70 0.12 9.47
N ARG A 44 13.49 0.70 10.64
CA ARG A 44 14.58 1.32 11.41
C ARG A 44 15.56 0.24 11.88
N ARG A 45 16.85 0.52 11.85
CA ARG A 45 17.94 -0.45 12.13
C ARG A 45 17.77 -1.30 13.39
N PHE A 46 17.05 -0.80 14.39
CA PHE A 46 16.81 -1.47 15.68
C PHE A 46 15.33 -1.74 15.94
N ALA A 47 14.45 -1.53 14.96
CA ALA A 47 13.05 -1.86 15.13
C ALA A 47 12.87 -3.38 15.23
N PRO A 48 12.18 -3.90 16.25
CA PRO A 48 11.98 -5.35 16.40
C PRO A 48 11.09 -5.94 15.31
N ARG A 49 10.22 -5.12 14.71
CA ARG A 49 9.21 -5.54 13.73
C ARG A 49 9.25 -4.71 12.46
N PRO A 50 8.78 -5.29 11.32
CA PRO A 50 8.52 -4.54 10.09
C PRO A 50 7.45 -3.46 10.32
N SER A 51 7.51 -2.40 9.51
CA SER A 51 6.49 -1.34 9.50
C SER A 51 5.16 -1.88 8.94
N LEU A 52 4.03 -1.34 9.38
CA LEU A 52 2.71 -1.73 8.89
C LEU A 52 2.20 -0.76 7.82
N ILE A 53 1.94 -1.28 6.62
CA ILE A 53 1.11 -0.64 5.59
C ILE A 53 -0.30 -1.20 5.76
N ALA A 54 -1.23 -0.39 6.28
CA ALA A 54 -2.59 -0.82 6.56
C ALA A 54 -3.49 -0.58 5.33
N GLU A 55 -4.13 -1.64 4.81
CA GLU A 55 -4.95 -1.56 3.60
C GLU A 55 -6.42 -1.30 3.92
N LEU A 56 -6.99 -0.27 3.31
CA LEU A 56 -8.43 -0.01 3.30
C LEU A 56 -9.10 -0.86 2.23
N LYS A 57 -9.84 -1.91 2.66
CA LYS A 57 -10.37 -2.92 1.77
C LYS A 57 -11.79 -3.32 2.15
N ARG A 58 -12.75 -3.18 1.22
CA ARG A 58 -14.14 -3.61 1.40
C ARG A 58 -14.42 -4.98 0.79
N ALA A 59 -13.74 -5.32 -0.27
CA ALA A 59 -13.96 -6.57 -1.02
C ALA A 59 -12.69 -7.06 -1.71
N SER A 60 -12.69 -8.32 -2.12
CA SER A 60 -11.67 -8.89 -3.01
C SER A 60 -12.24 -10.02 -3.87
N PRO A 61 -11.68 -10.30 -5.06
CA PRO A 61 -12.13 -11.39 -5.92
C PRO A 61 -12.09 -12.77 -5.25
N SER A 62 -11.14 -13.00 -4.32
CA SER A 62 -10.96 -14.29 -3.66
C SER A 62 -11.86 -14.51 -2.45
N LYS A 63 -12.33 -13.44 -1.79
CA LYS A 63 -13.10 -13.51 -0.53
C LYS A 63 -14.49 -12.87 -0.64
N GLY A 64 -14.79 -12.21 -1.75
CA GLY A 64 -16.02 -11.42 -1.89
C GLY A 64 -16.02 -10.17 -1.01
N ILE A 65 -17.21 -9.83 -0.52
CA ILE A 65 -17.40 -8.65 0.35
C ILE A 65 -16.93 -8.99 1.77
N LEU A 66 -16.03 -8.17 2.32
CA LEU A 66 -15.45 -8.33 3.66
C LEU A 66 -16.13 -7.40 4.68
N ALA A 67 -16.22 -6.12 4.36
CA ALA A 67 -16.71 -5.10 5.29
C ALA A 67 -17.44 -3.98 4.53
N PRO A 68 -18.67 -4.21 4.04
CA PRO A 68 -19.37 -3.27 3.14
C PRO A 68 -19.75 -1.96 3.83
N HIS A 69 -19.98 -1.99 5.15
CA HIS A 69 -20.44 -0.86 5.94
C HIS A 69 -19.32 -0.06 6.61
N LEU A 70 -18.07 -0.41 6.33
CA LEU A 70 -16.93 0.23 6.95
C LEU A 70 -16.82 1.69 6.47
N ASP A 71 -16.77 2.63 7.40
CA ASP A 71 -16.36 3.99 7.12
C ASP A 71 -14.84 4.02 6.95
N LEU A 72 -14.41 4.13 5.68
CA LEU A 72 -12.99 4.08 5.34
C LEU A 72 -12.19 5.25 5.91
N PHE A 73 -12.83 6.40 6.14
CA PHE A 73 -12.16 7.58 6.71
C PHE A 73 -11.91 7.38 8.19
N GLN A 74 -12.93 6.93 8.93
CA GLN A 74 -12.77 6.57 10.33
C GLN A 74 -11.73 5.45 10.53
N VAL A 75 -11.72 4.46 9.65
CA VAL A 75 -10.73 3.37 9.70
C VAL A 75 -9.33 3.86 9.39
N ALA A 76 -9.16 4.77 8.43
CA ALA A 76 -7.87 5.39 8.13
C ALA A 76 -7.30 6.14 9.34
N ASP A 77 -8.15 6.89 10.04
CA ASP A 77 -7.77 7.56 11.29
C ASP A 77 -7.36 6.55 12.38
N ILE A 78 -8.13 5.48 12.55
CA ILE A 78 -7.78 4.40 13.48
C ILE A 78 -6.42 3.80 13.11
N TYR A 79 -6.16 3.53 11.83
CA TYR A 79 -4.88 2.99 11.37
C TYR A 79 -3.71 3.93 11.72
N ALA A 80 -3.84 5.21 11.37
CA ALA A 80 -2.82 6.21 11.65
C ALA A 80 -2.54 6.36 13.15
N GLN A 81 -3.58 6.41 13.98
CA GLN A 81 -3.47 6.57 15.44
C GLN A 81 -2.88 5.34 16.15
N ASN A 82 -2.95 4.16 15.56
CA ASN A 82 -2.53 2.91 16.18
C ASN A 82 -1.26 2.30 15.58
N GLY A 83 -0.50 3.07 14.78
CA GLY A 83 0.85 2.69 14.38
C GLY A 83 1.01 2.18 12.95
N ALA A 84 0.04 2.44 12.06
CA ALA A 84 0.27 2.27 10.64
C ALA A 84 1.28 3.30 10.14
N ALA A 85 2.33 2.84 9.47
CA ALA A 85 3.37 3.69 8.89
C ALA A 85 2.93 4.28 7.52
N ALA A 86 2.03 3.58 6.82
CA ALA A 86 1.43 4.01 5.57
C ALA A 86 0.03 3.41 5.42
N ILE A 87 -0.79 3.99 4.56
CA ILE A 87 -2.13 3.48 4.23
C ILE A 87 -2.17 3.10 2.76
N SER A 88 -2.61 1.87 2.47
CA SER A 88 -2.89 1.38 1.13
C SER A 88 -4.37 1.57 0.82
N VAL A 89 -4.68 2.27 -0.28
CA VAL A 89 -6.05 2.60 -0.68
C VAL A 89 -6.38 1.88 -1.98
N LEU A 90 -7.30 0.92 -1.93
CA LEU A 90 -7.83 0.29 -3.12
C LEU A 90 -8.65 1.28 -3.94
N THR A 91 -8.29 1.45 -5.22
CA THR A 91 -8.99 2.37 -6.13
C THR A 91 -9.70 1.65 -7.28
N ASP A 92 -9.51 0.34 -7.45
CA ASP A 92 -10.28 -0.46 -8.41
C ASP A 92 -11.74 -0.60 -7.96
N GLU A 93 -12.67 -0.08 -8.76
CA GLU A 93 -14.11 -0.07 -8.43
C GLU A 93 -14.75 -1.43 -8.68
N LYS A 94 -14.47 -2.03 -9.84
CA LYS A 94 -15.23 -3.19 -10.34
C LYS A 94 -14.95 -4.47 -9.57
N PHE A 95 -13.71 -4.71 -9.19
CA PHE A 95 -13.28 -5.98 -8.59
C PHE A 95 -13.00 -5.88 -7.09
N PHE A 96 -12.76 -4.67 -6.57
CA PHE A 96 -12.38 -4.48 -5.17
C PHE A 96 -13.29 -3.50 -4.41
N MET A 97 -14.31 -2.91 -5.05
CA MET A 97 -15.18 -1.89 -4.47
C MET A 97 -14.40 -0.67 -3.95
N GLY A 98 -13.24 -0.41 -4.56
CA GLY A 98 -12.42 0.75 -4.27
C GLY A 98 -12.96 2.01 -4.95
N LYS A 99 -12.36 3.17 -4.67
CA LYS A 99 -12.66 4.43 -5.37
C LYS A 99 -11.44 5.35 -5.33
N LEU A 100 -11.11 5.94 -6.48
CA LEU A 100 -10.06 6.96 -6.57
C LEU A 100 -10.39 8.18 -5.69
N GLU A 101 -11.66 8.53 -5.61
CA GLU A 101 -12.17 9.62 -4.77
C GLU A 101 -11.82 9.42 -3.29
N THR A 102 -11.80 8.17 -2.78
CA THR A 102 -11.38 7.88 -1.41
C THR A 102 -9.92 8.29 -1.17
N LEU A 103 -9.02 8.00 -2.13
CA LEU A 103 -7.62 8.40 -2.05
C LEU A 103 -7.50 9.93 -1.98
N ARG A 104 -8.20 10.65 -2.88
CA ARG A 104 -8.20 12.11 -2.94
C ARG A 104 -8.69 12.73 -1.64
N GLN A 105 -9.83 12.29 -1.13
CA GLN A 105 -10.42 12.81 0.11
C GLN A 105 -9.54 12.52 1.33
N LEU A 106 -8.93 11.34 1.41
CA LEU A 106 -7.95 11.04 2.47
C LEU A 106 -6.76 11.99 2.43
N ARG A 107 -6.25 12.32 1.22
CA ARG A 107 -5.17 13.28 1.05
C ARG A 107 -5.57 14.67 1.54
N GLU A 108 -6.77 15.13 1.21
CA GLU A 108 -7.30 16.44 1.58
C GLU A 108 -7.59 16.54 3.09
N GLN A 109 -8.11 15.48 3.72
CA GLN A 109 -8.44 15.43 5.15
C GLN A 109 -7.19 15.34 6.05
N GLN A 110 -6.10 14.79 5.56
CA GLN A 110 -4.84 14.72 6.29
C GLN A 110 -4.18 16.11 6.37
N SER A 111 -4.83 17.03 7.07
CA SER A 111 -4.35 18.38 7.33
C SER A 111 -3.09 18.38 8.22
N PRO A 112 -2.18 19.36 8.07
CA PRO A 112 -1.10 19.59 9.02
C PRO A 112 -1.56 19.76 10.47
N ILE A 113 -2.82 20.14 10.67
CA ILE A 113 -3.43 20.39 11.98
C ILE A 113 -3.67 19.07 12.76
N THR A 114 -3.95 17.97 12.06
CA THR A 114 -4.25 16.66 12.69
C THR A 114 -3.02 15.85 13.04
N ASN A 115 -1.82 16.29 12.68
CA ASN A 115 -0.52 15.65 12.92
C ASN A 115 -0.37 14.20 12.35
N HIS A 116 -1.36 13.69 11.60
CA HIS A 116 -1.35 12.34 11.03
C HIS A 116 -1.20 12.40 9.51
N GLN A 117 0.00 12.75 9.04
CA GLN A 117 0.32 12.76 7.61
C GLN A 117 0.91 11.41 7.17
N VAL A 118 0.13 10.36 7.27
CA VAL A 118 0.54 9.02 6.86
C VAL A 118 0.57 8.96 5.33
N PRO A 119 1.67 8.50 4.69
CA PRO A 119 1.73 8.38 3.24
C PRO A 119 0.70 7.39 2.68
N LEU A 120 0.22 7.68 1.46
CA LEU A 120 -0.83 6.93 0.79
C LEU A 120 -0.29 6.17 -0.43
N LEU A 121 -0.52 4.86 -0.47
CA LEU A 121 -0.30 4.01 -1.64
C LEU A 121 -1.61 3.88 -2.43
N ARG A 122 -1.61 4.26 -3.71
CA ARG A 122 -2.67 3.83 -4.63
C ARG A 122 -2.49 2.37 -4.97
N LYS A 123 -3.37 1.51 -4.47
CA LYS A 123 -3.39 0.08 -4.74
C LYS A 123 -4.36 -0.19 -5.90
N ASP A 124 -3.81 -0.30 -7.11
CA ASP A 124 -4.55 -0.49 -8.36
C ASP A 124 -3.69 -1.28 -9.36
N PHE A 125 -4.25 -1.66 -10.51
CA PHE A 125 -3.53 -2.32 -11.60
C PHE A 125 -3.03 -1.25 -12.58
N THR A 126 -1.84 -0.73 -12.33
CA THR A 126 -1.23 0.31 -13.17
C THR A 126 -0.57 -0.33 -14.38
N ILE A 127 -1.07 0.02 -15.57
CA ILE A 127 -0.60 -0.51 -16.88
C ILE A 127 -0.34 0.59 -17.90
N ASP A 128 -0.51 1.87 -17.53
CA ASP A 128 -0.32 3.01 -18.42
C ASP A 128 0.13 4.23 -17.62
N GLU A 129 0.93 5.10 -18.24
CA GLU A 129 1.43 6.32 -17.60
C GLU A 129 0.31 7.29 -17.19
N THR A 130 -0.83 7.27 -17.91
CA THR A 130 -2.00 8.10 -17.59
C THR A 130 -2.52 7.81 -16.18
N GLN A 131 -2.48 6.52 -15.75
CA GLN A 131 -2.86 6.14 -14.39
C GLN A 131 -1.85 6.64 -13.34
N ILE A 132 -0.58 6.80 -13.71
CA ILE A 132 0.46 7.36 -12.82
C ILE A 132 0.22 8.86 -12.64
N TYR A 133 -0.08 9.59 -13.72
CA TYR A 133 -0.50 10.99 -13.63
C TYR A 133 -1.78 11.15 -12.80
N GLU A 134 -2.76 10.29 -13.02
CA GLU A 134 -3.99 10.28 -12.25
C GLU A 134 -3.74 10.03 -10.75
N ALA A 135 -2.89 9.06 -10.40
CA ALA A 135 -2.50 8.78 -9.02
C ALA A 135 -1.88 10.01 -8.36
N ARG A 136 -0.92 10.62 -9.07
CA ARG A 136 -0.21 11.80 -8.59
C ARG A 136 -1.13 13.01 -8.40
N ALA A 137 -2.02 13.25 -9.36
CA ALA A 137 -3.00 14.34 -9.32
C ALA A 137 -4.01 14.17 -8.16
N ASN A 138 -4.30 12.93 -7.75
CA ASN A 138 -5.19 12.62 -6.64
C ASN A 138 -4.46 12.40 -5.31
N GLY A 139 -3.18 12.76 -5.21
CA GLY A 139 -2.44 12.84 -3.95
C GLY A 139 -1.85 11.54 -3.46
N ALA A 140 -1.65 10.54 -4.33
CA ALA A 140 -0.83 9.37 -4.02
C ALA A 140 0.61 9.77 -3.71
N ASP A 141 1.23 9.09 -2.76
CA ASP A 141 2.66 9.18 -2.42
C ASP A 141 3.43 7.99 -3.02
N ALA A 142 2.70 6.89 -3.26
CA ALA A 142 3.22 5.68 -3.91
C ALA A 142 2.17 5.06 -4.84
N ILE A 143 2.66 4.28 -5.82
CA ILE A 143 1.84 3.46 -6.71
C ILE A 143 2.30 2.01 -6.70
N LEU A 144 1.44 1.11 -7.19
CA LEU A 144 1.73 -0.30 -7.39
C LEU A 144 2.05 -0.58 -8.85
N LEU A 145 3.14 -1.31 -9.10
CA LEU A 145 3.49 -1.90 -10.40
C LEU A 145 3.59 -3.41 -10.23
N ILE A 146 2.72 -4.18 -10.88
CA ILE A 146 2.64 -5.63 -10.73
C ILE A 146 3.40 -6.29 -11.90
N ALA A 147 4.50 -6.98 -11.61
CA ALA A 147 5.34 -7.62 -12.63
C ALA A 147 4.56 -8.62 -13.50
N ALA A 148 3.63 -9.38 -12.92
CA ALA A 148 2.74 -10.30 -13.63
C ALA A 148 1.80 -9.60 -14.63
N ALA A 149 1.43 -8.35 -14.38
CA ALA A 149 0.58 -7.55 -15.27
C ALA A 149 1.38 -6.84 -16.38
N LEU A 150 2.67 -6.61 -16.15
CA LEU A 150 3.58 -5.87 -17.02
C LEU A 150 4.60 -6.83 -17.65
N THR A 151 4.15 -7.61 -18.65
CA THR A 151 4.95 -8.67 -19.28
C THR A 151 6.00 -8.16 -20.26
N ASP A 152 5.86 -6.94 -20.78
CA ASP A 152 6.89 -6.27 -21.59
C ASP A 152 7.86 -5.53 -20.68
N ASP A 153 9.15 -5.92 -20.70
CA ASP A 153 10.18 -5.37 -19.81
C ASP A 153 10.46 -3.89 -20.08
N LYS A 154 10.37 -3.47 -21.36
CA LYS A 154 10.57 -2.05 -21.69
C LYS A 154 9.42 -1.21 -21.12
N HIS A 155 8.19 -1.62 -21.35
CA HIS A 155 7.02 -0.93 -20.83
C HIS A 155 7.02 -0.87 -19.29
N PHE A 156 7.42 -1.98 -18.64
CA PHE A 156 7.58 -2.03 -17.19
C PHE A 156 8.61 -1.00 -16.68
N ALA A 157 9.77 -0.91 -17.36
CA ALA A 157 10.81 0.06 -17.03
C ALA A 157 10.35 1.50 -17.30
N ASP A 158 9.62 1.76 -18.39
CA ASP A 158 9.08 3.08 -18.72
C ASP A 158 8.08 3.57 -17.66
N LEU A 159 7.17 2.71 -17.19
CA LEU A 159 6.23 3.04 -16.12
C LEU A 159 6.92 3.30 -14.77
N HIS A 160 7.92 2.47 -14.44
CA HIS A 160 8.72 2.68 -13.24
C HIS A 160 9.44 4.04 -13.29
N ALA A 161 10.11 4.36 -14.39
CA ALA A 161 10.80 5.63 -14.58
C ALA A 161 9.81 6.82 -14.54
N CYS A 162 8.62 6.67 -15.13
CA CYS A 162 7.56 7.69 -15.06
C CYS A 162 7.17 7.98 -13.60
N ALA A 163 6.94 6.95 -12.79
CA ALA A 163 6.59 7.11 -11.37
C ALA A 163 7.69 7.89 -10.61
N LEU A 164 8.95 7.49 -10.78
CA LEU A 164 10.09 8.15 -10.14
C LEU A 164 10.23 9.62 -10.59
N SER A 165 10.00 9.91 -11.87
CA SER A 165 10.08 11.28 -12.41
C SER A 165 9.07 12.24 -11.78
N LEU A 166 7.96 11.71 -11.29
CA LEU A 166 6.91 12.46 -10.57
C LEU A 166 7.12 12.47 -9.04
N GLY A 167 8.24 11.92 -8.57
CA GLY A 167 8.56 11.81 -7.15
C GLY A 167 7.77 10.73 -6.40
N LEU A 168 7.01 9.87 -7.11
CA LEU A 168 6.27 8.78 -6.49
C LEU A 168 7.20 7.62 -6.14
N THR A 169 6.93 6.96 -5.01
CA THR A 169 7.52 5.65 -4.73
C THR A 169 6.78 4.58 -5.54
N ALA A 170 7.52 3.73 -6.27
CA ALA A 170 6.95 2.57 -6.94
C ALA A 170 7.13 1.32 -6.07
N LEU A 171 6.03 0.74 -5.59
CA LEU A 171 6.00 -0.60 -4.99
C LEU A 171 5.91 -1.60 -6.14
N VAL A 172 7.00 -2.31 -6.40
CA VAL A 172 7.09 -3.31 -7.47
C VAL A 172 6.70 -4.68 -6.92
N GLU A 173 5.51 -5.14 -7.24
CA GLU A 173 4.96 -6.41 -6.74
C GLU A 173 5.44 -7.59 -7.60
N VAL A 174 5.94 -8.64 -6.93
CA VAL A 174 6.42 -9.89 -7.53
C VAL A 174 5.82 -11.11 -6.81
N HIS A 175 5.69 -12.24 -7.52
CA HIS A 175 5.08 -13.48 -7.01
C HIS A 175 6.02 -14.68 -7.07
N ASP A 176 7.08 -14.60 -7.87
CA ASP A 176 8.07 -15.66 -8.06
C ASP A 176 9.47 -15.10 -8.36
N GLU A 177 10.41 -16.02 -8.54
CA GLU A 177 11.81 -15.71 -8.80
C GLU A 177 12.02 -15.03 -10.15
N ALA A 178 11.28 -15.44 -11.18
CA ALA A 178 11.41 -14.87 -12.53
C ALA A 178 10.93 -13.41 -12.58
N GLU A 179 9.81 -13.12 -11.93
CA GLU A 179 9.33 -11.75 -11.76
C GLU A 179 10.29 -10.90 -10.92
N THR A 180 10.90 -11.50 -9.89
CA THR A 180 11.90 -10.83 -9.06
C THR A 180 13.15 -10.46 -9.87
N GLU A 181 13.66 -11.37 -10.71
CA GLU A 181 14.79 -11.08 -11.61
C GLU A 181 14.48 -9.94 -12.58
N ARG A 182 13.25 -9.85 -13.08
CA ARG A 182 12.80 -8.75 -13.94
C ARG A 182 12.74 -7.43 -13.17
N ALA A 183 12.16 -7.44 -11.97
CA ALA A 183 12.06 -6.28 -11.10
C ALA A 183 13.44 -5.72 -10.71
N LEU A 184 14.42 -6.59 -10.43
CA LEU A 184 15.78 -6.20 -10.08
C LEU A 184 16.58 -5.59 -11.25
N LYS A 185 16.11 -5.71 -12.49
CA LYS A 185 16.71 -5.05 -13.68
C LYS A 185 16.19 -3.61 -13.87
N LEU A 186 15.14 -3.20 -13.16
CA LEU A 186 14.65 -1.83 -13.21
C LEU A 186 15.72 -0.87 -12.68
N ASN A 187 15.92 0.24 -13.39
CA ASN A 187 16.87 1.25 -12.94
C ASN A 187 16.37 1.92 -11.66
N ASP A 188 17.23 1.94 -10.64
CA ASP A 188 16.94 2.58 -9.34
C ASP A 188 15.73 2.01 -8.59
N VAL A 189 15.44 0.70 -8.72
CA VAL A 189 14.41 0.06 -7.90
C VAL A 189 14.79 0.14 -6.41
N LYS A 190 13.88 0.66 -5.58
CA LYS A 190 14.09 0.87 -4.13
C LYS A 190 13.13 0.08 -3.26
N LEU A 191 12.03 -0.41 -3.82
CA LEU A 191 10.99 -1.08 -3.07
C LEU A 191 10.38 -2.22 -3.87
N ILE A 192 10.46 -3.43 -3.32
CA ILE A 192 9.85 -4.64 -3.89
C ILE A 192 8.82 -5.19 -2.90
N GLY A 193 7.63 -5.50 -3.41
CA GLY A 193 6.57 -6.20 -2.71
C GLY A 193 6.58 -7.68 -3.09
N ILE A 194 6.66 -8.57 -2.11
CA ILE A 194 6.52 -10.00 -2.35
C ILE A 194 5.11 -10.41 -1.97
N ASN A 195 4.28 -10.74 -2.95
CA ASN A 195 2.91 -11.17 -2.72
C ASN A 195 2.86 -12.68 -2.50
N ASN A 196 2.50 -13.07 -1.27
CA ASN A 196 2.36 -14.47 -0.86
C ASN A 196 1.14 -15.18 -1.47
N ARG A 197 0.28 -14.46 -2.18
CA ARG A 197 -0.90 -15.01 -2.85
C ARG A 197 -0.59 -15.34 -4.30
N ASN A 198 -0.74 -16.61 -4.66
CA ASN A 198 -0.70 -17.02 -6.06
C ASN A 198 -1.93 -16.46 -6.79
N LEU A 199 -1.73 -15.69 -7.87
CA LEU A 199 -2.82 -15.05 -8.62
C LEU A 199 -3.68 -16.03 -9.43
N ALA A 200 -3.19 -17.24 -9.70
CA ALA A 200 -3.91 -18.27 -10.44
C ALA A 200 -4.73 -19.19 -9.53
N THR A 201 -4.15 -19.65 -8.41
CA THR A 201 -4.77 -20.61 -7.50
C THR A 201 -5.41 -19.97 -6.26
N PHE A 202 -5.07 -18.71 -5.96
CA PHE A 202 -5.39 -17.98 -4.74
C PHE A 202 -4.82 -18.60 -3.45
N GLU A 203 -3.98 -19.60 -3.55
CA GLU A 203 -3.24 -20.13 -2.41
C GLU A 203 -2.32 -19.08 -1.82
N VAL A 204 -2.18 -19.10 -0.48
CA VAL A 204 -1.37 -18.12 0.26
C VAL A 204 -0.36 -18.85 1.11
N SER A 205 0.93 -18.48 0.99
CA SER A 205 2.00 -19.06 1.78
C SER A 205 3.13 -18.06 2.04
N LEU A 206 3.44 -17.79 3.29
CA LEU A 206 4.60 -16.97 3.69
C LEU A 206 5.95 -17.56 3.24
N ALA A 207 5.98 -18.84 2.88
CA ALA A 207 7.16 -19.47 2.28
C ALA A 207 7.57 -18.82 0.94
N THR A 208 6.64 -18.16 0.24
CA THR A 208 6.96 -17.37 -0.95
C THR A 208 7.91 -16.23 -0.60
N THR A 209 7.59 -15.45 0.44
CA THR A 209 8.48 -14.38 0.91
C THR A 209 9.84 -14.95 1.36
N GLU A 210 9.87 -16.04 2.11
CA GLU A 210 11.11 -16.66 2.59
C GLU A 210 12.02 -17.13 1.46
N ARG A 211 11.44 -17.64 0.38
CA ARG A 211 12.15 -18.10 -0.80
C ARG A 211 12.71 -16.97 -1.65
N ILE A 212 11.95 -15.90 -1.82
CA ILE A 212 12.31 -14.77 -2.69
C ILE A 212 13.23 -13.76 -1.98
N ARG A 213 13.04 -13.51 -0.68
CA ARG A 213 13.78 -12.48 0.07
C ARG A 213 15.32 -12.57 -0.12
N PRO A 214 15.96 -13.75 -0.12
CA PRO A 214 17.41 -13.86 -0.31
C PRO A 214 17.93 -13.35 -1.66
N MET A 215 17.09 -13.23 -2.69
CA MET A 215 17.46 -12.72 -4.01
C MET A 215 17.59 -11.20 -4.04
N ILE A 216 17.01 -10.51 -3.06
CA ILE A 216 16.91 -9.05 -3.01
C ILE A 216 17.99 -8.51 -2.07
N SER A 217 18.83 -7.61 -2.58
CA SER A 217 19.91 -6.99 -1.80
C SER A 217 19.37 -6.10 -0.67
N SER A 218 20.21 -5.82 0.32
CA SER A 218 19.80 -5.07 1.53
C SER A 218 19.58 -3.57 1.31
N ASP A 219 19.96 -3.04 0.17
CA ASP A 219 19.71 -1.64 -0.22
C ASP A 219 18.31 -1.41 -0.81
N VAL A 220 17.63 -2.49 -1.23
CA VAL A 220 16.24 -2.49 -1.68
C VAL A 220 15.34 -2.90 -0.51
N ALA A 221 14.39 -2.05 -0.15
CA ALA A 221 13.42 -2.35 0.89
C ALA A 221 12.40 -3.40 0.39
N VAL A 222 11.93 -4.25 1.30
CA VAL A 222 11.02 -5.35 0.96
C VAL A 222 9.75 -5.29 1.79
N VAL A 223 8.62 -5.37 1.10
CA VAL A 223 7.28 -5.50 1.68
C VAL A 223 6.79 -6.94 1.50
N ALA A 224 6.30 -7.58 2.55
CA ALA A 224 5.56 -8.84 2.43
C ALA A 224 4.05 -8.55 2.38
N GLU A 225 3.37 -9.13 1.38
CA GLU A 225 1.95 -8.90 1.13
C GLU A 225 1.16 -10.21 1.19
N SER A 226 -0.07 -10.16 1.67
CA SER A 226 -0.99 -11.30 1.83
C SER A 226 -0.56 -12.35 2.88
N GLY A 227 -1.54 -12.97 3.52
CA GLY A 227 -1.32 -14.11 4.42
C GLY A 227 -0.78 -13.77 5.81
N ILE A 228 -0.84 -12.52 6.22
CA ILE A 228 -0.34 -12.03 7.51
C ILE A 228 -1.54 -11.74 8.41
N PHE A 229 -1.71 -12.51 9.49
CA PHE A 229 -2.87 -12.44 10.37
C PHE A 229 -2.50 -12.24 11.84
N THR A 230 -1.32 -12.67 12.27
CA THR A 230 -0.91 -12.76 13.68
C THR A 230 0.44 -12.11 13.96
N ALA A 231 0.70 -11.80 15.22
CA ALA A 231 2.02 -11.36 15.66
C ALA A 231 3.12 -12.40 15.33
N ALA A 232 2.80 -13.69 15.34
CA ALA A 232 3.76 -14.75 14.98
C ALA A 232 4.16 -14.70 13.49
N ASP A 233 3.21 -14.36 12.59
CA ASP A 233 3.51 -14.15 11.18
C ASP A 233 4.46 -12.95 11.00
N VAL A 234 4.21 -11.86 11.75
CA VAL A 234 5.08 -10.68 11.75
C VAL A 234 6.48 -10.99 12.24
N GLU A 235 6.61 -11.75 13.31
CA GLU A 235 7.91 -12.18 13.86
C GLU A 235 8.66 -13.09 12.88
N ARG A 236 7.97 -14.01 12.22
CA ARG A 236 8.53 -14.85 11.16
C ARG A 236 9.15 -14.02 10.04
N LEU A 237 8.44 -12.99 9.57
CA LEU A 237 8.91 -12.08 8.54
C LEU A 237 10.03 -11.14 9.04
N ALA A 238 9.97 -10.72 10.30
CA ALA A 238 11.01 -9.91 10.92
C ALA A 238 12.39 -10.62 10.94
N ASN A 239 12.39 -11.93 11.16
CA ASN A 239 13.59 -12.77 11.23
C ASN A 239 14.31 -12.92 9.89
N ILE A 240 13.64 -12.63 8.78
CA ILE A 240 14.23 -12.65 7.42
C ILE A 240 14.43 -11.24 6.86
N ASN A 241 14.47 -10.21 7.72
CA ASN A 241 14.73 -8.81 7.36
C ASN A 241 13.74 -8.24 6.33
N ILE A 242 12.45 -8.41 6.57
CA ILE A 242 11.39 -7.69 5.86
C ILE A 242 11.27 -6.28 6.46
N ASP A 243 11.16 -5.26 5.62
CA ASP A 243 11.08 -3.86 6.04
C ASP A 243 9.65 -3.46 6.43
N ALA A 244 8.66 -3.91 5.66
CA ALA A 244 7.26 -3.64 5.92
C ALA A 244 6.36 -4.83 5.58
N ILE A 245 5.17 -4.81 6.15
CA ILE A 245 4.07 -5.74 5.83
C ILE A 245 2.87 -4.96 5.31
N LEU A 246 2.20 -5.46 4.28
CA LEU A 246 0.94 -4.91 3.79
C LEU A 246 -0.21 -5.82 4.17
N VAL A 247 -1.12 -5.30 5.01
CA VAL A 247 -2.20 -6.07 5.61
C VAL A 247 -3.55 -5.36 5.43
N GLY A 248 -4.53 -6.10 4.91
CA GLY A 248 -5.91 -5.62 4.78
C GLY A 248 -6.90 -6.55 5.47
N GLU A 249 -7.00 -7.81 5.04
CA GLU A 249 -8.01 -8.77 5.50
C GLU A 249 -8.04 -8.90 7.03
N ALA A 250 -6.91 -9.15 7.66
CA ALA A 250 -6.81 -9.32 9.11
C ALA A 250 -7.23 -8.07 9.91
N LEU A 251 -7.11 -6.88 9.31
CA LEU A 251 -7.52 -5.62 9.95
C LEU A 251 -9.02 -5.42 9.84
N VAL A 252 -9.58 -5.49 8.62
CA VAL A 252 -10.99 -5.14 8.37
C VAL A 252 -11.97 -6.20 8.86
N THR A 253 -11.51 -7.42 9.11
CA THR A 253 -12.34 -8.51 9.68
C THR A 253 -12.18 -8.68 11.19
N SER A 254 -11.36 -7.84 11.83
CA SER A 254 -11.17 -7.88 13.29
C SER A 254 -12.34 -7.20 14.03
N ASP A 255 -12.79 -7.82 15.12
CA ASP A 255 -13.78 -7.21 16.03
C ASP A 255 -13.21 -5.98 16.78
N ASP A 256 -11.88 -5.87 16.90
CA ASP A 256 -11.17 -4.74 17.52
C ASP A 256 -10.01 -4.30 16.59
N ILE A 257 -10.35 -3.44 15.63
CA ILE A 257 -9.40 -2.92 14.63
C ILE A 257 -8.22 -2.20 15.31
N PRO A 258 -8.42 -1.27 16.27
CA PRO A 258 -7.30 -0.60 16.97
C PRO A 258 -6.31 -1.59 17.59
N ARG A 259 -6.81 -2.60 18.28
CA ARG A 259 -5.98 -3.64 18.91
C ARG A 259 -5.21 -4.45 17.86
N LYS A 260 -5.88 -4.84 16.75
CA LYS A 260 -5.24 -5.62 15.68
C LYS A 260 -4.13 -4.81 14.99
N VAL A 261 -4.32 -3.51 14.76
CA VAL A 261 -3.28 -2.63 14.21
C VAL A 261 -2.08 -2.60 15.14
N ARG A 262 -2.26 -2.40 16.45
CA ARG A 262 -1.16 -2.40 17.43
C ARG A 262 -0.47 -3.76 17.54
N GLU A 263 -1.24 -4.86 17.50
CA GLU A 263 -0.69 -6.22 17.49
C GLU A 263 0.30 -6.42 16.34
N LEU A 264 -0.07 -5.98 15.13
CA LEU A 264 0.75 -6.18 13.93
C LEU A 264 1.88 -5.15 13.78
N SER A 265 1.64 -3.89 14.17
CA SER A 265 2.66 -2.83 14.11
C SER A 265 3.68 -2.91 15.25
N GLY A 266 3.34 -3.57 16.36
CA GLY A 266 4.17 -3.62 17.56
C GLY A 266 4.16 -2.34 18.42
N VAL A 267 3.26 -1.40 18.11
CA VAL A 267 3.10 -0.15 18.87
C VAL A 267 2.35 -0.41 20.16
N THR A 268 2.85 0.12 21.28
CA THR A 268 2.21 0.00 22.59
C THR A 268 1.08 1.00 22.79
N LEU A 269 0.17 0.73 23.72
CA LEU A 269 -0.92 1.67 24.07
C LEU A 269 -0.41 3.04 24.54
N SER A 270 0.74 3.11 25.19
CA SER A 270 1.36 4.36 25.64
C SER A 270 1.90 5.19 24.48
N GLU A 271 2.48 4.54 23.47
CA GLU A 271 2.97 5.19 22.26
C GLU A 271 1.81 5.67 21.38
N ALA A 272 0.74 4.87 21.24
CA ALA A 272 -0.46 5.25 20.52
C ALA A 272 -1.17 6.47 21.14
N LYS A 273 -1.22 6.57 22.47
CA LYS A 273 -1.83 7.71 23.19
C LYS A 273 -0.95 8.95 23.24
N GLY A 274 0.37 8.82 23.10
CA GLY A 274 1.32 9.94 23.12
C GLY A 274 1.19 10.90 21.93
N HIS A 275 0.34 10.57 20.95
CA HIS A 275 0.04 11.41 19.79
C HIS A 275 -1.22 12.26 19.93
N TYR A 276 -1.96 12.17 21.07
CA TYR A 276 -3.12 13.01 21.36
C TYR A 276 -2.94 13.75 22.70
N PRO A 277 -3.03 15.08 22.74
CA PRO A 277 -3.29 15.78 23.99
C PRO A 277 -4.68 15.34 24.48
N ASP A 278 -4.74 14.86 25.72
CA ASP A 278 -5.99 14.45 26.39
C ASP A 278 -6.96 15.65 26.43
N GLU A 279 -8.04 15.64 25.63
CA GLU A 279 -9.07 16.71 25.62
C GLU A 279 -9.74 16.89 26.98
N ARG A 280 -9.46 16.03 27.98
CA ARG A 280 -9.97 16.12 29.34
C ARG A 280 -9.23 17.12 30.22
N ASP A 281 -8.06 17.62 29.80
CA ASP A 281 -7.27 18.59 30.58
C ASP A 281 -7.63 20.08 30.28
N ALA A 282 -8.48 20.31 29.26
CA ALA A 282 -8.92 21.66 28.91
C ALA A 282 -10.03 22.22 29.82
N SER A 283 -10.74 21.36 30.59
CA SER A 283 -11.84 21.78 31.46
C SER A 283 -11.41 22.18 32.89
N LEU A 284 -10.14 22.06 33.25
CA LEU A 284 -9.62 22.36 34.61
C LEU A 284 -8.78 23.63 34.68
N ARG A 285 -8.69 24.45 33.65
CA ARG A 285 -7.96 25.74 33.68
C ARG A 285 -8.86 26.97 33.53
N SER A 286 -10.14 26.85 33.85
CA SER A 286 -11.04 28.00 34.04
C SER A 286 -11.79 27.87 35.37
N ALA A 287 -11.09 28.15 36.44
CA ALA A 287 -11.63 28.55 37.76
C ALA A 287 -10.67 29.54 38.43
#